data_108497121d7b98db235d1b27e07e8816
#
_entry.id   108497121d7b98db235d1b27e07e8816
#
_cell.length_a   1.000
_cell.length_b   1.000
_cell.length_c   1.000
_cell.angle_alpha   90.00
_cell.angle_beta   90.00
_cell.angle_gamma   90.00
#
_symmetry.space_group_name_H-M   'P 1'
#
loop_
_entity.id
_entity.type
_entity.pdbx_description
1 polymer ?
#
loop_
_entity_poly.entity_id
_entity_poly.type
_entity_poly.pdbx_seq_one_letter_code
_entity_poly.pdbx_strand_id
1 'polypeptide(L)'
;MKMKTTVAAALLLGAMSLATGAGPAIAGETIGVVRSASGDATVTRDENTLPAAPGLKLVVGDILGTGRDGSLGVILRDDSSLSIGPGSRLVLRSFRFSTSEKTFELVVRITRGTMAYLSGLIGKLAPGKARFETPTATIGIRGTRFAVKVEEPSAR
;
A
#
# COMPACT_ATOMS: atom_id res chain seq x y z
N MET A 1 41.30 71.25 3.30
CA MET A 1 40.66 70.23 4.17
C MET A 1 39.94 69.24 3.29
N LYS A 2 40.41 68.04 3.25
CA LYS A 2 39.76 66.96 2.43
C LYS A 2 38.93 66.08 3.33
N MET A 3 37.61 66.14 3.19
CA MET A 3 36.69 65.18 3.85
C MET A 3 36.56 63.94 2.97
N LYS A 4 37.03 62.83 3.49
CA LYS A 4 36.80 61.51 2.85
C LYS A 4 35.50 60.93 3.35
N THR A 5 34.55 60.84 2.46
CA THR A 5 33.24 60.17 2.73
C THR A 5 33.42 58.69 2.42
N THR A 6 33.37 57.88 3.43
CA THR A 6 33.38 56.40 3.30
C THR A 6 31.95 55.91 3.15
N VAL A 7 31.61 55.38 1.98
CA VAL A 7 30.33 54.74 1.72
C VAL A 7 30.48 53.27 2.13
N ALA A 8 29.78 52.88 3.18
CA ALA A 8 29.67 51.48 3.59
C ALA A 8 28.55 50.82 2.80
N ALA A 9 28.91 49.92 1.90
CA ALA A 9 27.95 49.08 1.19
C ALA A 9 27.56 47.90 2.08
N ALA A 10 26.31 47.91 2.56
CA ALA A 10 25.74 46.77 3.26
C ALA A 10 25.24 45.73 2.26
N LEU A 11 25.95 44.60 2.16
CA LEU A 11 25.52 43.41 1.44
C LEU A 11 24.50 42.63 2.29
N LEU A 12 23.23 42.75 1.93
CA LEU A 12 22.16 41.86 2.43
C LEU A 12 22.26 40.53 1.70
N LEU A 13 22.89 39.53 2.32
CA LEU A 13 22.75 38.14 1.91
C LEU A 13 21.36 37.63 2.33
N GLY A 14 20.45 37.58 1.37
CA GLY A 14 19.18 36.87 1.52
C GLY A 14 19.44 35.38 1.60
N ALA A 15 19.31 34.82 2.80
CA ALA A 15 19.26 33.36 2.99
C ALA A 15 17.95 32.81 2.42
N MET A 16 18.01 32.29 1.19
CA MET A 16 16.93 31.56 0.57
C MET A 16 16.86 30.17 1.22
N SER A 17 16.05 30.03 2.26
CA SER A 17 15.74 28.76 2.87
C SER A 17 15.02 27.88 1.84
N LEU A 18 15.75 26.94 1.23
CA LEU A 18 15.13 25.80 0.56
C LEU A 18 14.44 24.95 1.63
N ALA A 19 13.13 25.13 1.77
CA ALA A 19 12.30 24.18 2.47
C ALA A 19 12.28 22.89 1.64
N THR A 20 13.21 21.98 1.94
CA THR A 20 13.13 20.59 1.48
C THR A 20 11.90 19.99 2.14
N GLY A 21 10.81 19.91 1.39
CA GLY A 21 9.62 19.15 1.78
C GLY A 21 10.02 17.69 1.93
N ALA A 22 10.36 17.29 3.16
CA ALA A 22 10.45 15.89 3.50
C ALA A 22 9.03 15.32 3.39
N GLY A 23 8.74 14.63 2.30
CA GLY A 23 7.54 13.81 2.20
C GLY A 23 7.52 12.80 3.37
N PRO A 24 6.35 12.32 3.79
CA PRO A 24 6.24 11.39 4.90
C PRO A 24 7.14 10.18 4.62
N ALA A 25 8.13 9.97 5.48
CA ALA A 25 8.99 8.81 5.42
C ALA A 25 8.10 7.58 5.64
N ILE A 26 8.06 6.67 4.65
CA ILE A 26 7.33 5.42 4.79
C ILE A 26 8.09 4.57 5.80
N ALA A 27 7.57 4.47 7.03
CA ALA A 27 8.08 3.55 8.03
C ALA A 27 7.66 2.13 7.64
N GLY A 28 8.61 1.32 7.18
CA GLY A 28 8.38 -0.07 6.79
C GLY A 28 8.91 -0.42 5.40
N GLU A 29 9.15 -1.70 5.20
CA GLU A 29 9.57 -2.21 3.89
C GLU A 29 8.40 -2.15 2.90
N THR A 30 8.64 -1.58 1.72
CA THR A 30 7.64 -1.58 0.64
C THR A 30 7.40 -3.00 0.14
N ILE A 31 6.17 -3.46 0.22
CA ILE A 31 5.76 -4.80 -0.19
C ILE A 31 5.02 -4.84 -1.53
N GLY A 32 4.61 -3.69 -2.03
CA GLY A 32 3.89 -3.56 -3.29
C GLY A 32 3.55 -2.12 -3.61
N VAL A 33 2.81 -1.95 -4.68
CA VAL A 33 2.35 -0.64 -5.15
C VAL A 33 0.91 -0.71 -5.64
N VAL A 34 0.19 0.38 -5.51
CA VAL A 34 -1.09 0.58 -6.18
C VAL A 34 -0.84 0.70 -7.68
N ARG A 35 -1.44 -0.17 -8.46
CA ARG A 35 -1.37 -0.16 -9.93
C ARG A 35 -2.46 0.69 -10.55
N SER A 36 -3.67 0.55 -10.03
CA SER A 36 -4.85 1.26 -10.51
C SER A 36 -5.80 1.56 -9.36
N ALA A 37 -6.46 2.68 -9.42
CA ALA A 37 -7.53 3.07 -8.50
C ALA A 37 -8.61 3.79 -9.30
N SER A 38 -9.86 3.55 -8.96
CA SER A 38 -11.01 4.19 -9.58
C SER A 38 -12.10 4.40 -8.52
N GLY A 39 -12.84 5.48 -8.66
CA GLY A 39 -13.88 5.86 -7.70
C GLY A 39 -13.30 6.11 -6.30
N ASP A 40 -14.06 5.78 -5.28
CA ASP A 40 -13.64 5.91 -3.89
C ASP A 40 -12.73 4.73 -3.50
N ALA A 41 -11.44 4.97 -3.48
CA ALA A 41 -10.42 3.99 -3.09
C ALA A 41 -9.40 4.63 -2.14
N THR A 42 -9.09 3.97 -1.05
CA THR A 42 -8.26 4.50 0.04
C THR A 42 -7.26 3.48 0.56
N VAL A 43 -6.15 3.99 1.10
CA VAL A 43 -5.17 3.24 1.88
C VAL A 43 -5.09 3.88 3.26
N THR A 44 -5.36 3.12 4.32
CA THR A 44 -5.20 3.59 5.71
C THR A 44 -3.96 2.97 6.31
N ARG A 45 -3.08 3.83 6.83
CA ARG A 45 -1.83 3.50 7.50
C ARG A 45 -1.71 4.30 8.79
N ASP A 46 -1.45 3.63 9.91
CA ASP A 46 -1.27 4.28 11.22
C ASP A 46 -2.39 5.33 11.51
N GLU A 47 -3.64 4.92 11.32
CA GLU A 47 -4.86 5.75 11.47
C GLU A 47 -5.02 6.88 10.44
N ASN A 48 -4.03 7.11 9.57
CA ASN A 48 -4.11 8.09 8.50
C ASN A 48 -4.67 7.45 7.22
N THR A 49 -5.74 8.01 6.69
CA THR A 49 -6.36 7.57 5.45
C THR A 49 -5.93 8.46 4.30
N LEU A 50 -5.37 7.84 3.27
CA LEU A 50 -4.91 8.49 2.05
C LEU A 50 -5.74 8.01 0.86
N PRO A 51 -6.05 8.88 -0.11
CA PRO A 51 -6.59 8.44 -1.39
C PRO A 51 -5.63 7.46 -2.05
N ALA A 52 -6.14 6.33 -2.53
CA ALA A 52 -5.32 5.40 -3.31
C ALA A 52 -5.07 5.98 -4.70
N ALA A 53 -3.81 6.04 -5.08
CA ALA A 53 -3.40 6.52 -6.40
C ALA A 53 -2.34 5.59 -7.00
N PRO A 54 -2.29 5.42 -8.33
CA PRO A 54 -1.24 4.63 -8.97
C PRO A 54 0.15 5.09 -8.54
N GLY A 55 1.02 4.14 -8.18
CA GLY A 55 2.36 4.40 -7.67
C GLY A 55 2.47 4.54 -6.14
N LEU A 56 1.36 4.62 -5.40
CA LEU A 56 1.38 4.63 -3.94
C LEU A 56 1.99 3.33 -3.43
N LYS A 57 3.07 3.45 -2.66
CA LYS A 57 3.78 2.31 -2.06
C LYS A 57 3.00 1.75 -0.88
N LEU A 58 2.93 0.45 -0.78
CA LEU A 58 2.24 -0.29 0.26
C LEU A 58 3.22 -0.98 1.20
N VAL A 59 2.85 -1.07 2.47
CA VAL A 59 3.61 -1.76 3.52
C VAL A 59 2.70 -2.75 4.26
N VAL A 60 3.31 -3.64 5.04
CA VAL A 60 2.55 -4.52 5.95
C VAL A 60 1.77 -3.67 6.95
N GLY A 61 0.53 -4.05 7.20
CA GLY A 61 -0.39 -3.34 8.08
C GLY A 61 -1.33 -2.36 7.36
N ASP A 62 -1.06 -2.02 6.10
CA ASP A 62 -1.95 -1.15 5.33
C ASP A 62 -3.34 -1.78 5.18
N ILE A 63 -4.35 -0.94 5.34
CA ILE A 63 -5.74 -1.28 5.12
C ILE A 63 -6.18 -0.68 3.79
N LEU A 64 -6.58 -1.53 2.88
CA LEU A 64 -7.10 -1.15 1.57
C LEU A 64 -8.62 -1.09 1.63
N GLY A 65 -9.20 0.04 1.28
CA GLY A 65 -10.65 0.26 1.31
C GLY A 65 -11.18 0.76 -0.02
N THR A 66 -12.38 0.32 -0.38
CA THR A 66 -13.13 0.86 -1.53
C THR A 66 -14.56 1.19 -1.12
N GLY A 67 -15.08 2.29 -1.66
CA GLY A 67 -16.48 2.64 -1.55
C GLY A 67 -17.37 1.88 -2.55
N ARG A 68 -18.63 2.27 -2.65
CA ARG A 68 -19.64 1.57 -3.48
C ARG A 68 -19.33 1.57 -4.98
N ASP A 69 -18.62 2.56 -5.45
CA ASP A 69 -18.18 2.74 -6.84
C ASP A 69 -16.66 2.58 -7.00
N GLY A 70 -15.98 2.20 -5.91
CA GLY A 70 -14.53 2.10 -5.87
C GLY A 70 -14.00 0.78 -6.42
N SER A 71 -12.80 0.83 -6.98
CA SER A 71 -12.00 -0.34 -7.30
C SER A 71 -10.52 -0.04 -7.11
N LEU A 72 -9.75 -1.07 -6.80
CA LEU A 72 -8.34 -0.94 -6.51
C LEU A 72 -7.57 -2.13 -7.04
N GLY A 73 -6.53 -1.88 -7.81
CA GLY A 73 -5.58 -2.88 -8.27
C GLY A 73 -4.23 -2.68 -7.62
N VAL A 74 -3.64 -3.76 -7.12
CA VAL A 74 -2.35 -3.77 -6.42
C VAL A 74 -1.44 -4.82 -7.03
N ILE A 75 -0.16 -4.52 -7.14
CA ILE A 75 0.90 -5.48 -7.46
C ILE A 75 1.86 -5.54 -6.29
N LEU A 76 2.13 -6.74 -5.81
CA LEU A 76 3.10 -7.02 -4.76
C LEU A 76 4.49 -7.31 -5.36
N ARG A 77 5.53 -7.28 -4.53
CA ARG A 77 6.93 -7.48 -4.94
C ARG A 77 7.25 -8.88 -5.50
N ASP A 78 6.39 -9.85 -5.24
CA ASP A 78 6.48 -11.20 -5.80
C ASP A 78 5.71 -11.37 -7.11
N ASP A 79 5.29 -10.25 -7.73
CA ASP A 79 4.44 -10.20 -8.91
C ASP A 79 3.02 -10.77 -8.71
N SER A 80 2.60 -10.99 -7.47
CA SER A 80 1.19 -11.26 -7.17
C SER A 80 0.34 -10.02 -7.42
N SER A 81 -0.86 -10.24 -7.93
CA SER A 81 -1.84 -9.17 -8.19
C SER A 81 -3.10 -9.36 -7.35
N LEU A 82 -3.55 -8.27 -6.73
CA LEU A 82 -4.83 -8.19 -6.03
C LEU A 82 -5.74 -7.22 -6.78
N SER A 83 -6.93 -7.66 -7.16
CA SER A 83 -7.99 -6.83 -7.72
C SER A 83 -9.13 -6.76 -6.73
N ILE A 84 -9.44 -5.57 -6.28
CA ILE A 84 -10.39 -5.30 -5.18
C ILE A 84 -11.60 -4.61 -5.78
N GLY A 85 -12.77 -5.21 -5.58
CA GLY A 85 -14.03 -4.70 -6.06
C GLY A 85 -14.67 -3.67 -5.12
N PRO A 86 -15.88 -3.19 -5.45
CA PRO A 86 -16.59 -2.20 -4.65
C PRO A 86 -16.92 -2.68 -3.23
N GLY A 87 -17.02 -1.74 -2.30
CA GLY A 87 -17.45 -1.97 -0.93
C GLY A 87 -16.55 -2.92 -0.14
N SER A 88 -15.26 -2.95 -0.46
CA SER A 88 -14.31 -3.92 0.10
C SER A 88 -13.43 -3.31 1.18
N ARG A 89 -12.97 -4.16 2.10
CA ARG A 89 -11.96 -3.81 3.11
C ARG A 89 -11.01 -4.98 3.33
N LEU A 90 -9.73 -4.75 3.09
CA LEU A 90 -8.65 -5.72 3.22
C LEU A 90 -7.53 -5.17 4.10
N VAL A 91 -6.82 -6.07 4.78
CA VAL A 91 -5.61 -5.74 5.54
C VAL A 91 -4.46 -6.60 5.01
N LEU A 92 -3.35 -5.97 4.67
CA LEU A 92 -2.09 -6.64 4.33
C LEU A 92 -1.39 -7.08 5.61
N ARG A 93 -1.68 -8.30 6.08
CA ARG A 93 -1.28 -8.79 7.40
C ARG A 93 0.19 -9.18 7.49
N SER A 94 0.68 -9.85 6.48
CA SER A 94 2.07 -10.31 6.40
C SER A 94 2.51 -10.43 4.96
N PHE A 95 3.75 -10.08 4.71
CA PHE A 95 4.41 -10.30 3.43
C PHE A 95 5.90 -10.54 3.68
N ARG A 96 6.39 -11.69 3.22
CA ARG A 96 7.81 -12.04 3.21
C ARG A 96 8.16 -12.63 1.86
N PHE A 97 9.13 -12.05 1.21
CA PHE A 97 9.59 -12.52 -0.07
C PHE A 97 11.10 -12.36 -0.18
N SER A 98 11.83 -13.45 0.06
CA SER A 98 13.28 -13.53 -0.08
C SER A 98 13.64 -14.86 -0.71
N THR A 99 14.17 -14.83 -1.92
CA THR A 99 14.64 -16.01 -2.63
C THR A 99 15.96 -16.53 -2.09
N SER A 100 16.82 -15.63 -1.60
CA SER A 100 18.11 -15.98 -0.98
C SER A 100 17.94 -16.70 0.36
N GLU A 101 17.00 -16.23 1.19
CA GLU A 101 16.70 -16.83 2.49
C GLU A 101 15.62 -17.92 2.42
N LYS A 102 15.03 -18.14 1.23
CA LYS A 102 13.92 -19.08 1.00
C LYS A 102 12.72 -18.81 1.93
N THR A 103 12.49 -17.53 2.25
CA THR A 103 11.40 -17.10 3.10
C THR A 103 10.27 -16.53 2.25
N PHE A 104 9.10 -17.16 2.32
CA PHE A 104 7.93 -16.83 1.52
C PHE A 104 6.68 -16.83 2.39
N GLU A 105 5.96 -15.74 2.40
CA GLU A 105 4.66 -15.63 3.08
C GLU A 105 3.84 -14.48 2.50
N LEU A 106 2.57 -14.72 2.30
CA LEU A 106 1.57 -13.70 2.03
C LEU A 106 0.33 -14.02 2.88
N VAL A 107 -0.09 -13.06 3.70
CA VAL A 107 -1.34 -13.15 4.46
C VAL A 107 -2.15 -11.88 4.24
N VAL A 108 -3.32 -12.02 3.67
CA VAL A 108 -4.29 -10.95 3.45
C VAL A 108 -5.58 -11.28 4.19
N ARG A 109 -6.06 -10.35 5.00
CA ARG A 109 -7.35 -10.46 5.69
C ARG A 109 -8.40 -9.64 4.95
N ILE A 110 -9.49 -10.28 4.57
CA ILE A 110 -10.64 -9.64 3.93
C ILE A 110 -11.78 -9.63 4.94
N THR A 111 -12.24 -8.45 5.32
CA THR A 111 -13.35 -8.32 6.29
C THR A 111 -14.69 -8.17 5.61
N ARG A 112 -14.73 -7.61 4.39
CA ARG A 112 -15.93 -7.49 3.56
C ARG A 112 -15.55 -7.23 2.10
N GLY A 113 -16.51 -7.47 1.20
CA GLY A 113 -16.42 -7.14 -0.22
C GLY A 113 -15.85 -8.26 -1.07
N THR A 114 -15.28 -7.91 -2.20
CA THR A 114 -14.78 -8.84 -3.20
C THR A 114 -13.31 -8.59 -3.51
N MET A 115 -12.58 -9.67 -3.71
CA MET A 115 -11.19 -9.62 -4.14
C MET A 115 -10.89 -10.79 -5.07
N ALA A 116 -10.10 -10.52 -6.10
CA ALA A 116 -9.47 -11.54 -6.92
C ALA A 116 -7.96 -11.49 -6.72
N TYR A 117 -7.34 -12.64 -6.63
CA TYR A 117 -5.91 -12.83 -6.49
C TYR A 117 -5.36 -13.60 -7.69
N LEU A 118 -4.29 -13.09 -8.25
CA LEU A 118 -3.48 -13.79 -9.24
C LEU A 118 -2.10 -14.04 -8.62
N SER A 119 -1.74 -15.31 -8.55
CA SER A 119 -0.51 -15.75 -7.89
C SER A 119 0.73 -15.30 -8.63
N GLY A 120 1.67 -14.72 -7.89
CA GLY A 120 3.02 -14.44 -8.32
C GLY A 120 4.00 -15.54 -7.92
N LEU A 121 5.23 -15.13 -7.56
CA LEU A 121 6.32 -16.04 -7.24
C LEU A 121 6.13 -16.82 -5.94
N ILE A 122 5.48 -16.22 -4.92
CA ILE A 122 5.21 -16.94 -3.65
C ILE A 122 4.39 -18.19 -3.92
N GLY A 123 3.31 -18.09 -4.70
CA GLY A 123 2.48 -19.24 -4.98
C GLY A 123 3.16 -20.31 -5.85
N LYS A 124 4.14 -19.90 -6.67
CA LYS A 124 4.92 -20.82 -7.52
C LYS A 124 6.04 -21.51 -6.74
N LEU A 125 6.78 -20.75 -5.93
CA LEU A 125 7.96 -21.23 -5.20
C LEU A 125 7.62 -21.90 -3.87
N ALA A 126 6.53 -21.47 -3.24
CA ALA A 126 6.08 -21.98 -1.94
C ALA A 126 4.56 -22.13 -1.89
N PRO A 127 3.98 -23.14 -2.59
CA PRO A 127 2.56 -23.40 -2.57
C PRO A 127 2.01 -23.54 -1.15
N GLY A 128 0.90 -22.86 -0.85
CA GLY A 128 0.27 -22.84 0.48
C GLY A 128 0.82 -21.76 1.44
N LYS A 129 1.83 -20.99 1.03
CA LYS A 129 2.31 -19.84 1.81
C LYS A 129 1.54 -18.54 1.52
N ALA A 130 0.70 -18.53 0.49
CA ALA A 130 -0.30 -17.49 0.29
C ALA A 130 -1.60 -17.91 1.00
N ARG A 131 -2.03 -17.12 1.99
CA ARG A 131 -3.22 -17.37 2.80
C ARG A 131 -4.12 -16.16 2.81
N PHE A 132 -5.41 -16.42 2.75
CA PHE A 132 -6.45 -15.40 2.80
C PHE A 132 -7.37 -15.69 3.98
N GLU A 133 -7.45 -14.73 4.89
CA GLU A 133 -8.29 -14.81 6.09
C GLU A 133 -9.61 -14.06 5.82
N THR A 134 -10.72 -14.71 6.16
CA THR A 134 -12.04 -14.09 6.23
C THR A 134 -12.53 -14.14 7.68
N PRO A 135 -13.65 -13.49 8.04
CA PRO A 135 -14.20 -13.58 9.39
C PRO A 135 -14.51 -15.01 9.86
N THR A 136 -14.75 -15.93 8.92
CA THR A 136 -15.21 -17.30 9.22
C THR A 136 -14.26 -18.40 8.77
N ALA A 137 -13.22 -18.08 7.98
CA ALA A 137 -12.35 -19.09 7.40
C ALA A 137 -10.94 -18.56 7.12
N THR A 138 -9.97 -19.47 7.07
CA THR A 138 -8.64 -19.22 6.52
C THR A 138 -8.44 -20.14 5.32
N ILE A 139 -8.09 -19.57 4.20
CA ILE A 139 -7.97 -20.24 2.91
C ILE A 139 -6.51 -20.21 2.48
N GLY A 140 -5.88 -21.36 2.36
CA GLY A 140 -4.57 -21.52 1.75
C GLY A 140 -4.73 -21.77 0.25
N ILE A 141 -3.90 -21.12 -0.56
CA ILE A 141 -4.00 -21.20 -2.02
C ILE A 141 -2.93 -22.13 -2.58
N ARG A 142 -3.40 -23.09 -3.37
CA ARG A 142 -2.57 -23.87 -4.30
C ARG A 142 -3.16 -23.67 -5.69
N GLY A 143 -2.59 -22.75 -6.45
CA GLY A 143 -3.11 -22.43 -7.76
C GLY A 143 -2.73 -21.04 -8.20
N THR A 144 -3.11 -20.68 -9.42
CA THR A 144 -2.72 -19.43 -10.05
C THR A 144 -3.73 -18.31 -9.88
N ARG A 145 -5.00 -18.64 -9.63
CA ARG A 145 -6.09 -17.66 -9.53
C ARG A 145 -7.09 -18.05 -8.45
N PHE A 146 -7.55 -17.04 -7.71
CA PHE A 146 -8.52 -17.20 -6.64
C PHE A 146 -9.40 -15.94 -6.59
N ALA A 147 -10.67 -16.11 -6.28
CA ALA A 147 -11.58 -15.01 -6.00
C ALA A 147 -12.44 -15.33 -4.78
N VAL A 148 -12.73 -14.30 -3.98
CA VAL A 148 -13.53 -14.41 -2.78
C VAL A 148 -14.49 -13.24 -2.67
N LYS A 149 -15.70 -13.54 -2.18
CA LYS A 149 -16.68 -12.55 -1.74
C LYS A 149 -16.99 -12.79 -0.27
N VAL A 150 -16.87 -11.75 0.52
CA VAL A 150 -17.22 -11.72 1.95
C VAL A 150 -18.39 -10.77 2.12
N GLU A 151 -19.54 -11.29 2.53
CA GLU A 151 -20.70 -10.48 2.85
C GLU A 151 -20.59 -9.99 4.29
N GLU A 152 -20.98 -8.75 4.53
CA GLU A 152 -21.12 -8.24 5.89
C GLU A 152 -22.19 -9.05 6.61
N PRO A 153 -21.97 -9.51 7.86
CA PRO A 153 -23.01 -10.13 8.63
C PRO A 153 -24.20 -9.17 8.70
N SER A 154 -25.34 -9.59 8.19
CA SER A 154 -26.57 -8.81 8.36
C SER A 154 -26.80 -8.59 9.84
N ALA A 155 -26.82 -7.34 10.29
CA ALA A 155 -27.29 -7.00 11.62
C ALA A 155 -28.76 -7.46 11.70
N ARG A 156 -29.00 -8.50 12.51
CA ARG A 156 -30.36 -8.94 12.87
C ARG A 156 -30.85 -8.09 14.03
#